data_23c14bfd8f923664d84879d2a717612d
#
_entry.id   23c14bfd8f923664d84879d2a717612d
#
_cell.length_a   1.000
_cell.length_b   1.000
_cell.length_c   1.000
_cell.angle_alpha   90.00
_cell.angle_beta   90.00
_cell.angle_gamma   90.00
#
_symmetry.space_group_name_H-M   'P 1'
#
loop_
_entity.id
_entity.type
_entity.pdbx_description
1 polymer ?
#
loop_
_entity_poly.entity_id
_entity_poly.type
_entity_poly.pdbx_seq_one_letter_code
_entity_poly.pdbx_strand_id
1 'polypeptide(L)'
;MKKDRRKVRNTTTKDKLLYDNIQFRSSLEVYCYQQLKKHHLDAIYEGHAYELIPKFTFIGKCLESSKNGLRLSTNNIRPWTYTPDFIGNGWIIECKGFRGLDTWPLKLKAFKYLLKDSGIDLYIPSNRKQVDECIQLIINGTTRLF
;
A
#
# COMPACT_ATOMS: atom_id res chain seq x y z
N MET A 1 -11.49 14.12 -50.95
CA MET A 1 -10.36 14.15 -50.03
C MET A 1 -10.81 13.71 -48.63
N LYS A 2 -10.50 12.51 -48.23
CA LYS A 2 -10.79 12.03 -46.87
C LYS A 2 -9.71 12.57 -45.93
N LYS A 3 -10.09 13.43 -44.97
CA LYS A 3 -9.19 13.93 -43.92
C LYS A 3 -8.82 12.76 -43.00
N ASP A 4 -7.54 12.40 -43.03
CA ASP A 4 -6.93 11.43 -42.14
C ASP A 4 -6.97 12.03 -40.73
N ARG A 5 -7.96 11.60 -39.91
CA ARG A 5 -8.03 11.89 -38.48
C ARG A 5 -7.02 10.99 -37.78
N ARG A 6 -5.79 11.41 -37.65
CA ARG A 6 -4.83 10.81 -36.74
C ARG A 6 -5.46 10.76 -35.36
N LYS A 7 -5.83 9.56 -34.92
CA LYS A 7 -6.17 9.32 -33.51
C LYS A 7 -4.99 9.74 -32.66
N VAL A 8 -5.14 10.89 -31.97
CA VAL A 8 -4.24 11.24 -30.87
C VAL A 8 -4.33 10.08 -29.90
N ARG A 9 -3.26 9.31 -29.72
CA ARG A 9 -3.17 8.29 -28.69
C ARG A 9 -3.35 9.00 -27.35
N ASN A 10 -4.52 8.82 -26.74
CA ASN A 10 -4.70 9.23 -25.35
C ASN A 10 -3.64 8.49 -24.55
N THR A 11 -2.73 9.24 -23.92
CA THR A 11 -1.80 8.71 -22.93
C THR A 11 -2.58 7.87 -21.96
N THR A 12 -2.28 6.58 -21.84
CA THR A 12 -3.01 5.69 -20.96
C THR A 12 -2.80 6.18 -19.52
N THR A 13 -3.76 5.97 -18.64
CA THR A 13 -3.64 6.31 -17.21
C THR A 13 -2.35 5.71 -16.63
N LYS A 14 -1.92 4.57 -17.15
CA LYS A 14 -0.69 3.87 -16.78
C LYS A 14 0.58 4.69 -17.08
N ASP A 15 0.63 5.39 -18.22
CA ASP A 15 1.82 6.18 -18.59
C ASP A 15 2.00 7.42 -17.69
N LYS A 16 0.90 7.96 -17.15
CA LYS A 16 0.93 9.11 -16.23
C LYS A 16 1.46 8.76 -14.83
N LEU A 17 1.51 7.49 -14.49
CA LEU A 17 1.96 6.98 -13.20
C LEU A 17 3.39 6.42 -13.26
N LEU A 18 4.08 6.56 -14.40
CA LEU A 18 5.49 6.20 -14.55
C LEU A 18 6.35 7.42 -14.22
N TYR A 19 7.21 7.31 -13.20
CA TYR A 19 8.14 8.34 -12.79
C TYR A 19 9.46 7.72 -12.30
N ASP A 20 10.60 8.24 -12.74
CA ASP A 20 11.93 7.68 -12.44
C ASP A 20 12.04 6.16 -12.70
N ASN A 21 11.44 5.66 -13.78
CA ASN A 21 11.34 4.23 -14.11
C ASN A 21 10.58 3.38 -13.08
N ILE A 22 9.84 4.01 -12.17
CA ILE A 22 8.97 3.33 -11.20
C ILE A 22 7.52 3.47 -11.66
N GLN A 23 6.83 2.34 -11.78
CA GLN A 23 5.40 2.32 -12.07
C GLN A 23 4.61 2.38 -10.77
N PHE A 24 4.06 3.57 -10.48
CA PHE A 24 3.18 3.77 -9.32
C PHE A 24 1.75 3.34 -9.62
N ARG A 25 0.97 3.12 -8.58
CA ARG A 25 -0.44 2.70 -8.68
C ARG A 25 -1.41 3.89 -8.64
N SER A 26 -1.01 5.01 -8.05
CA SER A 26 -1.84 6.20 -7.93
C SER A 26 -1.04 7.49 -8.10
N SER A 27 -1.75 8.56 -8.43
CA SER A 27 -1.15 9.91 -8.51
C SER A 27 -0.70 10.43 -7.14
N LEU A 28 -1.33 9.99 -6.06
CA LEU A 28 -0.94 10.34 -4.70
C LEU A 28 0.41 9.71 -4.33
N GLU A 29 0.65 8.46 -4.76
CA GLU A 29 1.94 7.80 -4.58
C GLU A 29 3.06 8.52 -5.36
N VAL A 30 2.80 8.93 -6.62
CA VAL A 30 3.75 9.74 -7.40
C VAL A 30 4.08 11.04 -6.65
N TYR A 31 3.06 11.74 -6.17
CA TYR A 31 3.27 12.98 -5.41
C TYR A 31 4.08 12.73 -4.14
N CYS A 32 3.76 11.70 -3.39
CA CYS A 32 4.50 11.32 -2.19
C CYS A 32 5.97 11.03 -2.50
N TYR A 33 6.24 10.26 -3.53
CA TYR A 33 7.61 9.97 -3.98
C TYR A 33 8.38 11.24 -4.34
N GLN A 34 7.76 12.16 -5.08
CA GLN A 34 8.37 13.44 -5.44
C GLN A 34 8.71 14.29 -4.20
N GLN A 35 7.81 14.33 -3.22
CA GLN A 35 8.05 15.07 -1.98
C GLN A 35 9.16 14.42 -1.13
N LEU A 36 9.21 13.09 -1.04
CA LEU A 36 10.29 12.37 -0.36
C LEU A 36 11.65 12.72 -0.99
N LYS A 37 11.76 12.69 -2.32
CA LYS A 37 12.97 13.09 -3.04
C LYS A 37 13.35 14.56 -2.81
N LYS A 38 12.37 15.46 -2.92
CA LYS A 38 12.59 16.90 -2.71
C LYS A 38 13.18 17.21 -1.34
N HIS A 39 12.78 16.48 -0.32
CA HIS A 39 13.23 16.66 1.06
C HIS A 39 14.37 15.71 1.46
N HIS A 40 14.97 15.00 0.51
CA HIS A 40 16.08 14.08 0.74
C HIS A 40 15.78 12.99 1.80
N LEU A 41 14.53 12.52 1.83
CA LEU A 41 14.11 11.42 2.68
C LEU A 41 14.22 10.11 1.90
N ASP A 42 15.15 9.26 2.34
CA ASP A 42 15.35 7.95 1.72
C ASP A 42 14.21 7.01 2.07
N ALA A 43 13.58 6.46 1.05
CA ALA A 43 12.54 5.47 1.17
C ALA A 43 12.58 4.48 0.00
N ILE A 44 12.13 3.26 0.25
CA ILE A 44 12.00 2.23 -0.77
C ILE A 44 10.52 2.05 -1.07
N TYR A 45 10.16 2.20 -2.34
CA TYR A 45 8.79 1.95 -2.81
C TYR A 45 8.53 0.45 -2.91
N GLU A 46 7.46 -0.03 -2.25
CA GLU A 46 7.07 -1.45 -2.19
C GLU A 46 8.25 -2.39 -1.84
N GLY A 47 9.15 -1.94 -0.94
CA GLY A 47 10.43 -2.61 -0.69
C GLY A 47 10.36 -3.91 0.09
N HIS A 48 9.26 -4.18 0.79
CA HIS A 48 9.11 -5.39 1.60
C HIS A 48 7.65 -5.81 1.76
N ALA A 49 7.38 -7.10 1.58
CA ALA A 49 6.09 -7.70 1.88
C ALA A 49 6.11 -8.29 3.29
N TYR A 50 5.32 -7.72 4.18
CA TYR A 50 5.18 -8.20 5.56
C TYR A 50 4.17 -9.35 5.63
N GLU A 51 4.54 -10.43 6.28
CA GLU A 51 3.61 -11.51 6.58
C GLU A 51 2.74 -11.14 7.80
N LEU A 52 1.48 -10.82 7.57
CA LEU A 52 0.50 -10.55 8.63
C LEU A 52 0.09 -11.84 9.33
N ILE A 53 -0.12 -12.91 8.56
CA ILE A 53 -0.29 -14.27 9.02
C ILE A 53 0.63 -15.15 8.16
N PRO A 54 1.54 -15.92 8.76
CA PRO A 54 2.41 -16.82 8.01
C PRO A 54 1.61 -17.97 7.39
N LYS A 55 2.18 -18.66 6.41
CA LYS A 55 1.60 -19.89 5.89
C LYS A 55 1.48 -20.93 7.01
N PHE A 56 0.41 -21.72 7.00
CA PHE A 56 0.20 -22.78 7.97
C PHE A 56 -0.68 -23.88 7.41
N THR A 57 -0.71 -25.02 8.09
CA THR A 57 -1.63 -26.12 7.80
C THR A 57 -2.71 -26.15 8.89
N PHE A 58 -3.97 -26.13 8.46
CA PHE A 58 -5.11 -26.33 9.33
C PHE A 58 -5.40 -27.83 9.45
N ILE A 59 -5.25 -28.40 10.64
CA ILE A 59 -5.37 -29.85 10.86
C ILE A 59 -6.83 -30.32 10.82
N GLY A 60 -7.77 -29.49 11.26
CA GLY A 60 -9.20 -29.80 11.22
C GLY A 60 -9.77 -29.90 9.82
N LYS A 61 -11.06 -30.23 9.73
CA LYS A 61 -11.81 -30.16 8.47
C LYS A 61 -12.55 -28.82 8.42
N CYS A 62 -12.44 -28.12 7.31
CA CYS A 62 -13.27 -26.95 7.02
C CYS A 62 -14.15 -27.27 5.81
N LEU A 63 -15.45 -27.28 6.04
CA LEU A 63 -16.45 -27.50 5.00
C LEU A 63 -17.14 -26.19 4.68
N GLU A 64 -16.90 -25.71 3.47
CA GLU A 64 -17.42 -24.42 3.00
C GLU A 64 -18.58 -24.62 2.02
N SER A 65 -19.49 -23.66 2.02
CA SER A 65 -20.62 -23.64 1.08
C SER A 65 -20.13 -23.59 -0.37
N SER A 66 -20.72 -24.42 -1.20
CA SER A 66 -20.53 -24.39 -2.66
C SER A 66 -21.87 -24.54 -3.36
N LYS A 67 -21.88 -24.34 -4.69
CA LYS A 67 -23.09 -24.50 -5.52
C LYS A 67 -23.77 -25.86 -5.34
N ASN A 68 -22.99 -26.91 -5.08
CA ASN A 68 -23.47 -28.29 -4.97
C ASN A 68 -23.52 -28.81 -3.51
N GLY A 69 -23.52 -27.92 -2.51
CA GLY A 69 -23.51 -28.27 -1.11
C GLY A 69 -22.17 -27.93 -0.44
N LEU A 70 -21.89 -28.56 0.72
CA LEU A 70 -20.64 -28.33 1.42
C LEU A 70 -19.48 -29.03 0.70
N ARG A 71 -18.36 -28.33 0.60
CA ARG A 71 -17.12 -28.81 0.01
C ARG A 71 -15.97 -28.68 1.00
N LEU A 72 -15.12 -29.68 1.09
CA LEU A 72 -13.88 -29.61 1.85
C LEU A 72 -12.94 -28.57 1.26
N SER A 73 -12.57 -27.56 2.02
CA SER A 73 -11.59 -26.57 1.63
C SER A 73 -10.16 -27.06 1.82
N THR A 74 -9.20 -26.37 1.22
CA THR A 74 -7.79 -26.71 1.40
C THR A 74 -7.33 -26.47 2.83
N ASN A 75 -6.49 -27.38 3.33
CA ASN A 75 -5.89 -27.26 4.66
C ASN A 75 -4.55 -26.50 4.63
N ASN A 76 -3.95 -26.32 3.45
CA ASN A 76 -2.72 -25.58 3.28
C ASN A 76 -3.06 -24.10 3.05
N ILE A 77 -2.90 -23.30 4.08
CA ILE A 77 -3.25 -21.89 4.06
C ILE A 77 -2.03 -21.07 3.65
N ARG A 78 -2.20 -20.25 2.60
CA ARG A 78 -1.18 -19.34 2.12
C ARG A 78 -0.96 -18.20 3.12
N PRO A 79 0.23 -17.58 3.14
CA PRO A 79 0.45 -16.42 3.99
C PRO A 79 -0.46 -15.27 3.56
N TRP A 80 -0.90 -14.49 4.55
CA TRP A 80 -1.53 -13.21 4.31
C TRP A 80 -0.48 -12.12 4.41
N THR A 81 -0.19 -11.44 3.30
CA THR A 81 0.88 -10.46 3.21
C THR A 81 0.36 -9.07 2.97
N TYR A 82 1.15 -8.08 3.35
CA TYR A 82 0.92 -6.67 3.08
C TYR A 82 2.22 -5.98 2.67
N THR A 83 2.17 -5.24 1.57
CA THR A 83 3.29 -4.45 1.06
C THR A 83 2.93 -2.98 1.14
N PRO A 84 3.49 -2.20 2.10
CA PRO A 84 3.25 -0.76 2.18
C PRO A 84 3.94 -0.01 1.03
N ASP A 85 3.44 1.19 0.72
CA ASP A 85 3.94 1.97 -0.40
C ASP A 85 5.38 2.43 -0.21
N PHE A 86 5.70 3.06 0.92
CA PHE A 86 7.04 3.60 1.18
C PHE A 86 7.56 3.19 2.56
N ILE A 87 8.78 2.66 2.57
CA ILE A 87 9.47 2.26 3.80
C ILE A 87 10.72 3.11 3.95
N GLY A 88 10.78 3.91 4.99
CA GLY A 88 11.93 4.70 5.39
C GLY A 88 12.57 4.20 6.67
N ASN A 89 13.52 4.97 7.20
CA ASN A 89 14.20 4.64 8.45
C ASN A 89 13.32 5.01 9.66
N GLY A 90 12.69 4.02 10.25
CA GLY A 90 11.81 4.17 11.42
C GLY A 90 10.39 4.66 11.10
N TRP A 91 10.00 4.71 9.84
CA TRP A 91 8.66 5.13 9.42
C TRP A 91 8.20 4.43 8.14
N ILE A 92 6.89 4.37 7.98
CA ILE A 92 6.22 3.81 6.80
C ILE A 92 5.10 4.77 6.38
N ILE A 93 4.98 5.02 5.07
CA ILE A 93 3.85 5.77 4.48
C ILE A 93 3.05 4.83 3.59
N GLU A 94 1.73 4.84 3.78
CA GLU A 94 0.74 4.19 2.92
C GLU A 94 -0.24 5.22 2.38
N CYS A 95 -0.23 5.46 1.08
CA CYS A 95 -1.10 6.43 0.43
C CYS A 95 -2.48 5.83 0.16
N LYS A 96 -3.52 6.30 0.85
CA LYS A 96 -4.91 5.82 0.71
C LYS A 96 -5.84 6.92 0.21
N GLY A 97 -5.79 7.21 -1.10
CA GLY A 97 -6.69 8.19 -1.72
C GLY A 97 -8.16 7.77 -1.73
N PHE A 98 -8.45 6.48 -1.71
CA PHE A 98 -9.81 5.93 -1.68
C PHE A 98 -9.94 4.80 -0.65
N ARG A 99 -10.89 4.94 0.28
CA ARG A 99 -11.20 3.93 1.30
C ARG A 99 -12.31 3.00 0.79
N GLY A 100 -12.05 2.29 -0.31
CA GLY A 100 -13.10 1.59 -1.03
C GLY A 100 -13.27 0.10 -0.73
N LEU A 101 -12.45 -0.52 0.10
CA LEU A 101 -12.56 -1.95 0.38
C LEU A 101 -12.62 -2.24 1.87
N ASP A 102 -13.58 -3.06 2.27
CA ASP A 102 -13.87 -3.45 3.66
C ASP A 102 -12.72 -4.17 4.38
N THR A 103 -11.74 -4.69 3.62
CA THR A 103 -10.59 -5.43 4.16
C THR A 103 -9.47 -4.54 4.70
N TRP A 104 -9.41 -3.26 4.30
CA TRP A 104 -8.32 -2.37 4.71
C TRP A 104 -8.24 -2.12 6.21
N PRO A 105 -9.33 -1.79 6.92
CA PRO A 105 -9.27 -1.60 8.37
C PRO A 105 -8.74 -2.82 9.12
N LEU A 106 -9.11 -4.01 8.68
CA LEU A 106 -8.63 -5.26 9.27
C LEU A 106 -7.15 -5.50 8.96
N LYS A 107 -6.73 -5.25 7.74
CA LYS A 107 -5.33 -5.34 7.31
C LYS A 107 -4.44 -4.36 8.09
N LEU A 108 -4.88 -3.11 8.25
CA LEU A 108 -4.18 -2.10 9.04
C LEU A 108 -4.07 -2.52 10.51
N LYS A 109 -5.13 -3.06 11.09
CA LYS A 109 -5.12 -3.57 12.47
C LYS A 109 -4.11 -4.69 12.64
N ALA A 110 -4.08 -5.65 11.73
CA ALA A 110 -3.10 -6.75 11.74
C ALA A 110 -1.66 -6.23 11.55
N PHE A 111 -1.46 -5.25 10.67
CA PHE A 111 -0.16 -4.64 10.46
C PHE A 111 0.34 -3.86 11.69
N LYS A 112 -0.52 -3.10 12.34
CA LYS A 112 -0.20 -2.44 13.62
C LYS A 112 0.17 -3.45 14.69
N TYR A 113 -0.54 -4.57 14.76
CA TYR A 113 -0.21 -5.64 15.71
C TYR A 113 1.18 -6.24 15.42
N LEU A 114 1.50 -6.48 14.15
CA LEU A 114 2.82 -6.96 13.74
C LEU A 114 3.93 -6.00 14.17
N LEU A 115 3.71 -4.69 14.03
CA LEU A 115 4.69 -3.64 14.33
C LEU A 115 4.60 -3.07 15.75
N LYS A 116 3.75 -3.61 16.62
CA LYS A 116 3.41 -3.02 17.94
C LYS A 116 4.59 -2.67 18.84
N ASP A 117 5.68 -3.42 18.74
CA ASP A 117 6.88 -3.24 19.57
C ASP A 117 8.09 -2.71 18.78
N SER A 118 7.91 -2.37 17.50
CA SER A 118 9.01 -1.97 16.60
C SER A 118 9.44 -0.51 16.78
N GLY A 119 8.56 0.36 17.29
CA GLY A 119 8.76 1.80 17.32
C GLY A 119 8.67 2.48 15.95
N ILE A 120 8.25 1.76 14.90
CA ILE A 120 8.02 2.31 13.57
C ILE A 120 6.75 3.16 13.56
N ASP A 121 6.85 4.39 13.05
CA ASP A 121 5.71 5.28 12.87
C ASP A 121 4.99 4.98 11.54
N LEU A 122 3.66 4.93 11.56
CA LEU A 122 2.83 4.74 10.39
C LEU A 122 2.08 6.02 10.03
N TYR A 123 2.19 6.41 8.76
CA TYR A 123 1.50 7.55 8.18
C TYR A 123 0.58 7.09 7.05
N ILE A 124 -0.69 7.48 7.09
CA ILE A 124 -1.68 7.04 6.11
C ILE A 124 -2.41 8.25 5.53
N PRO A 125 -1.72 9.02 4.67
CA PRO A 125 -2.32 10.18 4.02
C PRO A 125 -3.32 9.79 2.95
N SER A 126 -4.38 10.57 2.78
CA SER A 126 -5.40 10.38 1.76
C SER A 126 -5.42 11.49 0.69
N ASN A 127 -4.64 12.53 0.85
CA ASN A 127 -4.51 13.64 -0.08
C ASN A 127 -3.12 14.28 0.00
N ARG A 128 -2.81 15.19 -0.95
CA ARG A 128 -1.51 15.86 -1.04
C ARG A 128 -1.16 16.67 0.21
N LYS A 129 -2.11 17.39 0.77
CA LYS A 129 -1.90 18.17 1.99
C LYS A 129 -1.45 17.29 3.15
N GLN A 130 -2.08 16.13 3.31
CA GLN A 130 -1.70 15.17 4.34
C GLN A 130 -0.35 14.51 4.07
N VAL A 131 0.03 14.30 2.80
CA VAL A 131 1.39 13.89 2.44
C VAL A 131 2.40 14.93 2.92
N ASP A 132 2.16 16.22 2.65
CA ASP A 132 3.05 17.30 3.10
C ASP A 132 3.17 17.34 4.63
N GLU A 133 2.07 17.13 5.34
CA GLU A 133 2.06 17.02 6.81
C GLU A 133 2.91 15.83 7.29
N CYS A 134 2.79 14.66 6.68
CA CYS A 134 3.62 13.49 6.98
C CYS A 134 5.11 13.80 6.79
N ILE A 135 5.48 14.42 5.67
CA ILE A 135 6.86 14.80 5.38
C ILE A 135 7.42 15.71 6.47
N GLN A 136 6.65 16.73 6.88
CA GLN A 136 7.09 17.65 7.95
C GLN A 136 7.25 16.95 9.30
N LEU A 137 6.34 16.05 9.65
CA LEU A 137 6.45 15.25 10.87
C LEU A 137 7.71 14.36 10.87
N ILE A 138 8.02 13.74 9.73
CA ILE A 138 9.22 12.91 9.57
C ILE A 138 10.49 13.78 9.71
N ILE A 139 10.54 14.94 9.04
CA ILE A 139 11.69 15.86 9.09
C ILE A 139 11.94 16.36 10.52
N ASN A 140 10.88 16.74 11.23
CA ASN A 140 10.96 17.31 12.57
C ASN A 140 11.21 16.26 13.67
N GLY A 141 11.29 14.98 13.30
CA GLY A 141 11.26 13.88 14.25
C GLY A 141 9.91 13.86 14.97
N THR A 142 9.15 12.80 14.86
CA THR A 142 7.79 12.71 15.41
C THR A 142 7.83 13.01 16.92
N THR A 143 7.57 14.25 17.29
CA THR A 143 7.27 14.59 18.68
C THR A 143 5.97 13.87 19.00
N ARG A 144 6.01 12.83 19.82
CA ARG A 144 4.81 12.14 20.27
C ARG A 144 3.91 13.14 20.95
N LEU A 145 2.88 13.56 20.24
CA LEU A 145 1.79 14.35 20.81
C LEU A 145 0.95 13.38 21.65
N PHE A 146 1.12 13.46 22.94
CA PHE A 146 0.21 12.85 23.90
C PHE A 146 -0.67 13.93 24.50
#